data_b1bb54a54c3e51a8c444e82ef8fd9d8f
#
_entry.id   b1bb54a54c3e51a8c444e82ef8fd9d8f
#
_cell.length_a   1.000
_cell.length_b   1.000
_cell.length_c   1.000
_cell.angle_alpha   90.00
_cell.angle_beta   90.00
_cell.angle_gamma   90.00
#
_symmetry.space_group_name_H-M   'P 1'
#
loop_
_entity.id
_entity.type
_entity.pdbx_description
1 polymer ?
#
loop_
_entity_poly.entity_id
_entity_poly.type
_entity_poly.pdbx_seq_one_letter_code
_entity_poly.pdbx_strand_id
1 'polypeptide(L)'
;MNAEKVGATPGPWVAQESEHGEYPHVYRPERIDKDGLKYWAECICVVYPGDRDDDRVHHPGASANAHLIASAPDLLALAKRYASECAQCDGDGRILVTFNDREAEYDPCEACADIRAVIEKAEGGA
;
A
#
# COMPACT_ATOMS: atom_id res chain seq x y z
N MET A 1 13.95 -18.42 17.35
CA MET A 1 13.79 -16.98 17.06
C MET A 1 12.85 -16.80 15.89
N ASN A 2 11.74 -16.14 16.13
CA ASN A 2 10.84 -15.81 15.05
C ASN A 2 11.46 -14.65 14.26
N ALA A 3 11.67 -14.86 12.97
CA ALA A 3 12.05 -13.77 12.10
C ALA A 3 10.93 -12.72 12.13
N GLU A 4 11.25 -11.51 12.54
CA GLU A 4 10.29 -10.42 12.48
C GLU A 4 9.87 -10.22 11.03
N LYS A 5 8.56 -10.17 10.79
CA LYS A 5 8.03 -9.86 9.46
C LYS A 5 8.42 -8.41 9.14
N VAL A 6 9.33 -8.24 8.19
CA VAL A 6 9.71 -6.91 7.75
C VAL A 6 8.54 -6.33 6.95
N GLY A 7 7.95 -5.28 7.46
CA GLY A 7 6.90 -4.55 6.78
C GLY A 7 7.44 -3.72 5.62
N ALA A 8 6.55 -3.21 4.81
CA ALA A 8 6.90 -2.26 3.77
C ALA A 8 7.50 -0.98 4.37
N THR A 9 8.37 -0.32 3.62
CA THR A 9 8.92 0.98 4.03
C THR A 9 7.78 1.95 4.32
N PRO A 10 7.74 2.56 5.50
CA PRO A 10 6.67 3.50 5.83
C PRO A 10 6.66 4.71 4.90
N GLY A 11 5.46 5.26 4.67
CA GLY A 11 5.32 6.53 3.96
C GLY A 11 5.71 7.72 4.83
N PRO A 12 5.61 8.93 4.30
CA PRO A 12 5.12 9.23 2.95
C PRO A 12 6.12 8.86 1.85
N TRP A 13 5.60 8.53 0.68
CA TRP A 13 6.39 8.33 -0.53
C TRP A 13 6.07 9.45 -1.52
N VAL A 14 7.04 9.85 -2.31
CA VAL A 14 6.90 10.94 -3.27
C VAL A 14 7.30 10.43 -4.66
N ALA A 15 6.51 10.80 -5.65
CA ALA A 15 6.84 10.53 -7.04
C ALA A 15 7.65 11.69 -7.61
N GLN A 16 8.77 11.36 -8.23
CA GLN A 16 9.57 12.28 -9.03
C GLN A 16 9.30 11.98 -10.50
N GLU A 17 8.77 12.94 -11.22
CA GLU A 17 8.52 12.78 -12.64
C GLU A 17 9.82 12.73 -13.44
N SER A 18 9.72 12.19 -14.66
CA SER A 18 10.85 12.12 -15.59
C SER A 18 11.33 13.51 -15.98
N GLU A 19 12.59 13.81 -15.71
CA GLU A 19 13.28 15.00 -16.18
C GLU A 19 14.56 14.60 -16.89
N HIS A 20 14.90 15.29 -17.96
CA HIS A 20 16.19 15.14 -18.67
C HIS A 20 16.56 13.69 -19.05
N GLY A 21 15.57 12.88 -19.45
CA GLY A 21 15.81 11.49 -19.85
C GLY A 21 15.90 10.49 -18.71
N GLU A 22 15.72 10.92 -17.48
CA GLU A 22 15.64 10.01 -16.35
C GLU A 22 14.25 9.36 -16.27
N TYR A 23 14.20 8.13 -15.76
CA TYR A 23 12.92 7.47 -15.53
C TYR A 23 12.23 8.03 -14.28
N PRO A 24 10.90 8.06 -14.25
CA PRO A 24 10.18 8.40 -13.02
C PRO A 24 10.57 7.45 -11.89
N HIS A 25 10.66 7.97 -10.70
CA HIS A 25 10.96 7.14 -9.54
C HIS A 25 10.12 7.56 -8.33
N VAL A 26 10.03 6.66 -7.38
CA VAL A 26 9.35 6.88 -6.10
C VAL A 26 10.39 6.82 -5.01
N TYR A 27 10.38 7.80 -4.14
CA TYR A 27 11.34 7.86 -3.04
C TYR A 27 10.66 8.28 -1.74
N ARG A 28 11.30 7.93 -0.64
CA ARG A 28 10.94 8.44 0.66
C ARG A 28 11.82 9.66 0.93
N PRO A 29 11.23 10.84 1.26
CA PRO A 29 12.02 12.04 1.47
C PRO A 29 12.95 11.95 2.68
N GLU A 30 14.00 12.76 2.65
CA GLU A 30 14.84 13.01 3.80
C GLU A 30 13.98 13.44 4.99
N ARG A 31 14.30 12.94 6.17
CA ARG A 31 13.54 13.24 7.38
C ARG A 31 14.43 13.31 8.62
N ILE A 32 13.94 14.01 9.61
CA ILE A 32 14.55 14.05 10.94
C ILE A 32 13.51 13.47 11.91
N ASP A 33 13.91 12.49 12.72
CA ASP A 33 13.00 11.89 13.68
C ASP A 33 12.87 12.74 14.97
N LYS A 34 12.04 12.29 15.89
CA LYS A 34 11.80 12.97 17.16
C LYS A 34 13.06 13.11 18.03
N ASP A 35 14.04 12.25 17.81
CA ASP A 35 15.31 12.25 18.54
C ASP A 35 16.39 13.07 17.83
N GLY A 36 16.06 13.72 16.73
CA GLY A 36 16.98 14.55 15.96
C GLY A 36 17.86 13.77 14.99
N LEU A 37 17.63 12.48 14.84
CA LEU A 37 18.40 11.64 13.92
C LEU A 37 17.95 11.89 12.48
N LYS A 38 18.92 12.17 11.61
CA LYS A 38 18.67 12.45 10.20
C LYS A 38 18.71 11.17 9.37
N TYR A 39 17.68 10.99 8.55
CA TYR A 39 17.59 9.91 7.57
C TYR A 39 17.61 10.52 6.17
N TRP A 40 18.49 9.99 5.33
CA TRP A 40 18.60 10.44 3.96
C TRP A 40 17.42 9.94 3.12
N ALA A 41 17.19 10.60 1.98
CA ALA A 41 16.19 10.14 1.02
C ALA A 41 16.52 8.73 0.54
N GLU A 42 15.49 7.87 0.46
CA GLU A 42 15.62 6.49 0.04
C GLU A 42 14.83 6.24 -1.23
N CYS A 43 15.45 5.66 -2.25
CA CYS A 43 14.72 5.26 -3.45
C CYS A 43 13.89 4.00 -3.14
N ILE A 44 12.59 4.09 -3.39
CA ILE A 44 11.68 2.94 -3.25
C ILE A 44 11.67 2.12 -4.53
N CYS A 45 11.51 2.76 -5.68
CA CYS A 45 11.55 2.10 -6.97
C CYS A 45 11.78 3.09 -8.10
N VAL A 46 12.22 2.55 -9.23
CA VAL A 46 12.29 3.26 -10.51
C VAL A 46 11.23 2.65 -11.42
N VAL A 47 10.47 3.49 -12.10
CA VAL A 47 9.37 3.04 -12.96
C VAL A 47 9.80 3.08 -14.42
N TYR A 48 9.89 1.91 -15.03
CA TYR A 48 10.27 1.79 -16.42
C TYR A 48 9.02 1.82 -17.33
N PRO A 49 9.11 2.48 -18.50
CA PRO A 49 7.96 2.62 -19.39
C PRO A 49 7.64 1.38 -20.25
N GLY A 50 8.30 0.26 -20.00
CA GLY A 50 8.16 -0.97 -20.80
C GLY A 50 9.12 -1.00 -21.99
N ASP A 51 8.75 -1.71 -23.06
CA ASP A 51 9.63 -2.03 -24.19
C ASP A 51 9.87 -0.88 -25.18
N ARG A 52 9.69 0.36 -24.78
CA ARG A 52 9.93 1.49 -25.66
C ARG A 52 11.27 2.12 -25.42
N ASP A 53 12.17 1.94 -26.35
CA ASP A 53 13.54 2.47 -26.32
C ASP A 53 13.68 3.92 -26.76
N ASP A 54 12.62 4.71 -26.71
CA ASP A 54 12.73 6.11 -27.12
C ASP A 54 13.04 7.01 -25.92
N ASP A 55 14.32 7.13 -25.63
CA ASP A 55 14.84 7.96 -24.52
C ASP A 55 14.53 9.44 -24.64
N ARG A 56 14.00 9.86 -25.78
CA ARG A 56 13.70 11.26 -26.05
C ARG A 56 12.27 11.66 -25.75
N VAL A 57 11.45 10.68 -25.43
CA VAL A 57 10.02 10.91 -25.22
C VAL A 57 9.70 10.92 -23.74
N HIS A 58 8.91 11.91 -23.34
CA HIS A 58 8.28 11.93 -22.04
C HIS A 58 7.44 10.65 -21.86
N HIS A 59 7.56 10.00 -20.72
CA HIS A 59 6.88 8.73 -20.42
C HIS A 59 5.64 8.95 -19.53
N PRO A 60 4.50 9.40 -20.08
CA PRO A 60 3.35 9.76 -19.25
C PRO A 60 2.75 8.56 -18.50
N GLY A 61 2.79 7.38 -19.10
CA GLY A 61 2.33 6.16 -18.43
C GLY A 61 3.18 5.80 -17.23
N ALA A 62 4.49 5.91 -17.36
CA ALA A 62 5.41 5.64 -16.25
C ALA A 62 5.27 6.68 -15.13
N SER A 63 5.09 7.97 -15.48
CA SER A 63 4.84 9.02 -14.49
C SER A 63 3.53 8.79 -13.75
N ALA A 64 2.46 8.41 -14.45
CA ALA A 64 1.19 8.07 -13.82
C ALA A 64 1.32 6.87 -12.86
N ASN A 65 2.07 5.85 -13.28
CA ASN A 65 2.35 4.70 -12.43
C ASN A 65 3.17 5.09 -11.19
N ALA A 66 4.14 5.98 -11.34
CA ALA A 66 4.93 6.48 -10.21
C ALA A 66 4.04 7.18 -9.18
N HIS A 67 3.11 8.02 -9.62
CA HIS A 67 2.16 8.68 -8.72
C HIS A 67 1.25 7.66 -8.01
N LEU A 68 0.79 6.65 -8.71
CA LEU A 68 -0.03 5.59 -8.11
C LEU A 68 0.77 4.81 -7.06
N ILE A 69 2.00 4.44 -7.38
CA ILE A 69 2.88 3.74 -6.44
C ILE A 69 3.18 4.62 -5.22
N ALA A 70 3.45 5.89 -5.43
CA ALA A 70 3.70 6.83 -4.33
C ALA A 70 2.50 6.98 -3.39
N SER A 71 1.29 6.77 -3.90
CA SER A 71 0.05 6.81 -3.11
C SER A 71 -0.21 5.51 -2.33
N ALA A 72 0.57 4.46 -2.56
CA ALA A 72 0.30 3.14 -1.99
C ALA A 72 0.25 3.14 -0.45
N PRO A 73 1.16 3.78 0.30
CA PRO A 73 1.06 3.80 1.75
C PRO A 73 -0.23 4.44 2.25
N ASP A 74 -0.64 5.56 1.64
CA ASP A 74 -1.86 6.27 2.02
C ASP A 74 -3.10 5.48 1.67
N LEU A 75 -3.11 4.85 0.49
CA LEU A 75 -4.21 4.00 0.06
C LEU A 75 -4.36 2.78 0.97
N LEU A 76 -3.25 2.16 1.36
CA LEU A 76 -3.29 1.02 2.28
C LEU A 76 -3.81 1.44 3.66
N ALA A 77 -3.36 2.57 4.18
CA ALA A 77 -3.83 3.10 5.45
C ALA A 77 -5.34 3.40 5.41
N LEU A 78 -5.80 4.01 4.32
CA LEU A 78 -7.22 4.28 4.11
C LEU A 78 -8.05 3.00 4.01
N ALA A 79 -7.55 1.99 3.29
CA ALA A 79 -8.20 0.70 3.16
C ALA A 79 -8.33 0.01 4.53
N LYS A 80 -7.28 0.00 5.32
CA LYS A 80 -7.30 -0.58 6.67
C LYS A 80 -8.28 0.14 7.59
N ARG A 81 -8.31 1.46 7.53
CA ARG A 81 -9.27 2.26 8.29
C ARG A 81 -10.70 1.94 7.88
N TYR A 82 -10.97 1.89 6.59
CA TYR A 82 -12.29 1.55 6.07
C TYR A 82 -12.75 0.16 6.55
N ALA A 83 -11.87 -0.82 6.48
CA ALA A 83 -12.17 -2.18 6.94
C ALA A 83 -12.44 -2.22 8.46
N SER A 84 -11.66 -1.47 9.24
CA SER A 84 -11.84 -1.43 10.71
C SER A 84 -13.11 -0.70 11.15
N GLU A 85 -13.63 0.19 10.33
CA GLU A 85 -14.85 0.97 10.59
C GLU A 85 -16.09 0.37 9.90
N CYS A 86 -16.01 -0.85 9.41
CA CYS A 86 -17.12 -1.50 8.74
C CYS A 86 -18.32 -1.65 9.69
N ALA A 87 -19.44 -1.00 9.37
CA ALA A 87 -20.63 -1.03 10.20
C ALA A 87 -21.36 -2.39 10.19
N GLN A 88 -21.13 -3.20 9.17
CA GLN A 88 -21.78 -4.52 9.03
C GLN A 88 -21.17 -5.56 9.98
N CYS A 89 -19.89 -5.49 10.23
CA CYS A 89 -19.18 -6.46 11.07
C CYS A 89 -18.43 -5.82 12.25
N ASP A 90 -18.61 -4.54 12.51
CA ASP A 90 -17.89 -3.76 13.52
C ASP A 90 -16.36 -3.90 13.41
N GLY A 91 -15.84 -4.03 12.19
CA GLY A 91 -14.42 -4.18 11.95
C GLY A 91 -13.88 -5.60 12.14
N ASP A 92 -14.72 -6.56 12.45
CA ASP A 92 -14.33 -7.94 12.75
C ASP A 92 -14.04 -8.78 11.49
N GLY A 93 -14.61 -8.39 10.35
CA GLY A 93 -14.45 -9.09 9.07
C GLY A 93 -15.34 -10.30 8.90
N ARG A 94 -16.17 -10.59 9.87
CA ARG A 94 -17.10 -11.72 9.86
C ARG A 94 -18.39 -11.35 10.54
N ILE A 95 -19.44 -12.01 10.13
CA ILE A 95 -20.79 -11.79 10.65
C ILE A 95 -21.27 -13.08 11.30
N LEU A 96 -21.85 -12.96 12.49
CA LEU A 96 -22.50 -14.09 13.17
C LEU A 96 -23.76 -14.46 12.40
N VAL A 97 -23.81 -15.67 11.89
CA VAL A 97 -24.94 -16.19 11.10
C VAL A 97 -25.86 -17.05 11.95
N THR A 98 -25.27 -17.94 12.75
CA THR A 98 -26.01 -18.87 13.58
C THR A 98 -25.42 -18.94 14.98
N PHE A 99 -26.24 -18.86 15.98
CA PHE A 99 -25.85 -19.06 17.35
C PHE A 99 -26.75 -20.14 17.96
N ASN A 100 -26.15 -21.26 18.35
CA ASN A 100 -26.84 -22.28 19.12
C ASN A 100 -26.09 -22.53 20.44
N ASP A 101 -26.62 -23.35 21.32
CA ASP A 101 -26.09 -23.56 22.67
C ASP A 101 -24.65 -24.12 22.72
N ARG A 102 -24.04 -24.43 21.59
CA ARG A 102 -22.74 -25.08 21.53
C ARG A 102 -21.76 -24.43 20.58
N GLU A 103 -22.23 -23.87 19.48
CA GLU A 103 -21.34 -23.32 18.44
C GLU A 103 -21.92 -22.06 17.82
N ALA A 104 -21.02 -21.09 17.58
CA ALA A 104 -21.34 -19.91 16.80
C ALA A 104 -20.74 -20.09 15.39
N GLU A 105 -21.55 -19.90 14.36
CA GLU A 105 -21.08 -19.90 12.98
C GLU A 105 -20.95 -18.48 12.46
N TYR A 106 -19.83 -18.20 11.82
CA TYR A 106 -19.52 -16.91 11.25
C TYR A 106 -19.27 -17.04 9.77
N ASP A 107 -19.85 -16.14 9.00
CA ASP A 107 -19.55 -15.96 7.59
C ASP A 107 -18.67 -14.74 7.38
N PRO A 108 -17.84 -14.70 6.32
CA PRO A 108 -17.11 -13.49 5.97
C PRO A 108 -18.06 -12.32 5.74
N CYS A 109 -17.68 -11.13 6.17
CA CYS A 109 -18.45 -9.93 5.92
C CYS A 109 -18.33 -9.55 4.43
N GLU A 110 -19.42 -9.65 3.69
CA GLU A 110 -19.42 -9.31 2.26
C GLU A 110 -19.19 -7.83 2.01
N ALA A 111 -19.61 -6.97 2.93
CA ALA A 111 -19.47 -5.52 2.78
C ALA A 111 -18.01 -5.06 2.73
N CYS A 112 -17.10 -5.76 3.41
CA CYS A 112 -15.69 -5.40 3.45
C CYS A 112 -14.77 -6.51 2.92
N ALA A 113 -15.31 -7.59 2.38
CA ALA A 113 -14.51 -8.73 1.89
C ALA A 113 -13.50 -8.31 0.81
N ASP A 114 -13.93 -7.52 -0.15
CA ASP A 114 -13.07 -7.07 -1.24
C ASP A 114 -11.89 -6.23 -0.75
N ILE A 115 -12.17 -5.30 0.15
CA ILE A 115 -11.12 -4.42 0.68
C ILE A 115 -10.14 -5.20 1.56
N ARG A 116 -10.62 -6.18 2.32
CA ARG A 116 -9.76 -7.05 3.12
C ARG A 116 -8.87 -7.92 2.24
N ALA A 117 -9.39 -8.42 1.12
CA ALA A 117 -8.60 -9.17 0.15
C ALA A 117 -7.48 -8.31 -0.47
N VAL A 118 -7.78 -7.05 -0.79
CA VAL A 118 -6.78 -6.10 -1.30
C VAL A 118 -5.71 -5.80 -0.24
N ILE A 119 -6.10 -5.59 1.00
CA ILE A 119 -5.16 -5.37 2.11
C ILE A 119 -4.22 -6.57 2.27
N GLU A 120 -4.77 -7.77 2.30
CA GLU A 120 -4.00 -9.00 2.43
C GLU A 120 -2.99 -9.16 1.30
N LYS A 121 -3.41 -8.90 0.06
CA LYS A 121 -2.53 -8.91 -1.10
C LYS A 121 -1.42 -7.87 -0.98
N ALA A 122 -1.76 -6.66 -0.55
CA ALA A 122 -0.79 -5.56 -0.38
C ALA A 122 0.24 -5.86 0.71
N GLU A 123 -0.14 -6.63 1.73
CA GLU A 123 0.76 -7.02 2.82
C GLU A 123 1.53 -8.31 2.55
N GLY A 124 1.47 -8.82 1.31
CA GLY A 124 2.20 -10.00 0.91
C GLY A 124 1.50 -11.32 1.22
N GLY A 125 0.20 -11.28 1.52
CA GLY A 125 -0.63 -12.46 1.66
C GLY A 125 -0.90 -13.11 0.30
N ALA A 126 -1.13 -14.41 0.32
CA ALA A 126 -1.46 -15.15 -0.89
C ALA A 126 -2.90 -14.94 -1.32
#